data_3e23ccb9d76334e6d02b6b0b65c9de11
#
_entry.id   3e23ccb9d76334e6d02b6b0b65c9de11
#
_cell.length_a   1.000
_cell.length_b   1.000
_cell.length_c   1.000
_cell.angle_alpha   90.00
_cell.angle_beta   90.00
_cell.angle_gamma   90.00
#
_symmetry.space_group_name_H-M   'P 1'
#
loop_
_entity.id
_entity.type
_entity.pdbx_description
1 polymer ?
#
loop_
_entity_poly.entity_id
_entity_poly.type
_entity_poly.pdbx_seq_one_letter_code
_entity_poly.pdbx_strand_id
1 'polypeptide(L)'
;VQLSDHVPPRLPEIPGHPLASRVPMEPDVEPVAALLGAAQDAVDPDAAPIDLDDLRSRMVGLRSWSRRQVVIVPTEADGTARADAAPIAWIALEDRARGRTDLQSVIAPDAPAREALSAALIAWAVEVGGSFARHRGVDSTQLSIDIDVRDADRAAQLAAGGLEKVRTWLHMRRGVLAQEADSLPGPRPGVRVRPVHLHPSGLPVAQDVRSVHRMLEESFADHFSSYRESFAEFSQRLVESPEEADWELWWIAEIDHDGDGAWLPAGGLVASTRPAHETGHGRVGEGTYLDYLGVHRSARGHGVAKALLRAAIADAARRGRDHVDLEVDADSPTSADGLYRSMGWETCERTQSWHLDVPPHPSRLLEPETEDENA
;
A
#
# COMPACT_ATOMS: atom_id res chain seq x y z
N VAL A 1 -20.36 20.03 1.57
CA VAL A 1 -20.00 18.78 0.83
C VAL A 1 -21.33 18.09 0.55
N GLN A 2 -21.72 18.00 -0.72
CA GLN A 2 -22.96 17.32 -1.10
C GLN A 2 -22.71 15.82 -1.04
N LEU A 3 -23.64 15.08 -0.45
CA LEU A 3 -23.60 13.60 -0.32
C LEU A 3 -23.45 12.88 -1.68
N SER A 4 -23.81 13.55 -2.79
CA SER A 4 -23.65 13.05 -4.17
C SER A 4 -22.19 12.80 -4.58
N ASP A 5 -21.22 13.46 -3.95
CA ASP A 5 -19.80 13.33 -4.29
C ASP A 5 -19.19 11.98 -3.82
N HIS A 6 -19.95 11.21 -3.06
CA HIS A 6 -19.50 9.94 -2.48
C HIS A 6 -20.05 8.69 -3.18
N VAL A 7 -20.98 8.83 -4.12
CA VAL A 7 -21.49 7.68 -4.88
C VAL A 7 -20.54 7.39 -6.05
N PRO A 8 -19.93 6.21 -6.11
CA PRO A 8 -19.06 5.86 -7.23
C PRO A 8 -19.88 5.74 -8.53
N PRO A 9 -19.27 6.03 -9.69
CA PRO A 9 -19.94 5.85 -10.98
C PRO A 9 -20.36 4.41 -11.17
N ARG A 10 -21.40 4.20 -11.99
CA ARG A 10 -21.81 2.85 -12.37
C ARG A 10 -20.76 2.21 -13.27
N LEU A 11 -20.61 0.90 -13.13
CA LEU A 11 -19.77 0.15 -14.06
C LEU A 11 -20.34 0.29 -15.49
N PRO A 12 -19.50 0.46 -16.52
CA PRO A 12 -19.95 0.35 -17.91
C PRO A 12 -20.68 -0.97 -18.20
N GLU A 13 -21.75 -0.91 -18.99
CA GLU A 13 -22.49 -2.11 -19.36
C GLU A 13 -21.62 -3.11 -20.13
N ILE A 14 -21.73 -4.38 -19.78
CA ILE A 14 -21.08 -5.48 -20.48
C ILE A 14 -22.11 -6.18 -21.37
N PRO A 15 -22.08 -5.98 -22.70
CA PRO A 15 -23.09 -6.50 -23.58
C PRO A 15 -23.30 -8.03 -23.44
N GLY A 16 -24.54 -8.45 -23.31
CA GLY A 16 -24.91 -9.86 -23.16
C GLY A 16 -24.70 -10.46 -21.77
N HIS A 17 -24.22 -9.68 -20.81
CA HIS A 17 -23.99 -10.12 -19.44
C HIS A 17 -24.72 -9.19 -18.46
N PRO A 18 -25.75 -9.70 -17.75
CA PRO A 18 -26.57 -8.92 -16.82
C PRO A 18 -25.83 -8.71 -15.49
N LEU A 19 -24.85 -7.81 -15.50
CA LEU A 19 -24.01 -7.44 -14.35
C LEU A 19 -24.25 -5.99 -13.97
N ALA A 20 -24.21 -5.70 -12.69
CA ALA A 20 -24.29 -4.35 -12.16
C ALA A 20 -23.30 -4.14 -11.02
N SER A 21 -23.02 -2.87 -10.75
CA SER A 21 -22.16 -2.47 -9.62
C SER A 21 -22.99 -1.90 -8.49
N ARG A 22 -22.55 -2.15 -7.26
CA ARG A 22 -23.03 -1.48 -6.04
C ARG A 22 -21.91 -1.25 -5.06
N VAL A 23 -22.14 -0.36 -4.11
CA VAL A 23 -21.21 -0.13 -3.00
C VAL A 23 -21.12 -1.41 -2.15
N PRO A 24 -19.93 -1.79 -1.66
CA PRO A 24 -19.77 -2.92 -0.75
C PRO A 24 -20.56 -2.76 0.54
N MET A 25 -21.05 -3.88 1.05
CA MET A 25 -21.73 -4.00 2.34
C MET A 25 -21.03 -5.05 3.22
N GLU A 26 -21.33 -5.07 4.52
CA GLU A 26 -20.69 -6.03 5.45
C GLU A 26 -20.72 -7.49 4.96
N PRO A 27 -21.83 -8.01 4.40
CA PRO A 27 -21.86 -9.39 3.89
C PRO A 27 -20.94 -9.66 2.70
N ASP A 28 -20.37 -8.64 2.06
CA ASP A 28 -19.45 -8.81 0.92
C ASP A 28 -18.02 -9.09 1.33
N VAL A 29 -17.66 -8.81 2.58
CA VAL A 29 -16.26 -8.88 3.05
C VAL A 29 -15.71 -10.30 2.89
N GLU A 30 -16.39 -11.31 3.42
CA GLU A 30 -15.94 -12.71 3.32
C GLU A 30 -15.89 -13.21 1.86
N PRO A 31 -16.92 -12.99 1.00
CA PRO A 31 -16.86 -13.33 -0.41
C PRO A 31 -15.69 -12.65 -1.15
N VAL A 32 -15.45 -11.37 -0.92
CA VAL A 32 -14.31 -10.66 -1.54
C VAL A 32 -12.97 -11.20 -1.02
N ALA A 33 -12.87 -11.51 0.28
CA ALA A 33 -11.69 -12.15 0.83
C ALA A 33 -11.41 -13.51 0.17
N ALA A 34 -12.46 -14.31 -0.08
CA ALA A 34 -12.34 -15.57 -0.78
C ALA A 34 -11.85 -15.40 -2.24
N LEU A 35 -12.34 -14.36 -2.94
CA LEU A 35 -11.87 -14.03 -4.29
C LEU A 35 -10.38 -13.62 -4.29
N LEU A 36 -9.98 -12.76 -3.35
CA LEU A 36 -8.59 -12.33 -3.19
C LEU A 36 -7.68 -13.51 -2.85
N GLY A 37 -8.08 -14.36 -1.89
CA GLY A 37 -7.34 -15.55 -1.53
C GLY A 37 -7.19 -16.52 -2.71
N ALA A 38 -8.25 -16.80 -3.45
CA ALA A 38 -8.19 -17.67 -4.62
C ALA A 38 -7.28 -17.12 -5.73
N ALA A 39 -7.30 -15.80 -5.95
CA ALA A 39 -6.40 -15.16 -6.91
C ALA A 39 -4.94 -15.22 -6.46
N GLN A 40 -4.69 -15.03 -5.16
CA GLN A 40 -3.37 -15.10 -4.55
C GLN A 40 -2.82 -16.53 -4.58
N ASP A 41 -3.60 -17.52 -4.18
CA ASP A 41 -3.23 -18.95 -4.18
C ASP A 41 -2.91 -19.47 -5.58
N ALA A 42 -3.56 -18.94 -6.62
CA ALA A 42 -3.29 -19.29 -8.01
C ALA A 42 -1.87 -18.88 -8.46
N VAL A 43 -1.28 -17.88 -7.83
CA VAL A 43 0.04 -17.33 -8.15
C VAL A 43 1.08 -17.74 -7.12
N ASP A 44 0.71 -17.69 -5.83
CA ASP A 44 1.54 -18.03 -4.68
C ASP A 44 0.75 -18.82 -3.63
N PRO A 45 0.80 -20.15 -3.65
CA PRO A 45 0.10 -20.98 -2.67
C PRO A 45 0.59 -20.84 -1.22
N ASP A 46 1.75 -20.23 -1.03
CA ASP A 46 2.36 -20.00 0.29
C ASP A 46 2.18 -18.58 0.81
N ALA A 47 1.45 -17.76 0.09
CA ALA A 47 1.16 -16.41 0.52
C ALA A 47 0.37 -16.35 1.83
N ALA A 48 0.54 -15.27 2.59
CA ALA A 48 -0.21 -15.07 3.83
C ALA A 48 -1.71 -14.98 3.55
N PRO A 49 -2.56 -15.53 4.41
CA PRO A 49 -4.01 -15.41 4.29
C PRO A 49 -4.47 -13.96 4.25
N ILE A 50 -5.60 -13.72 3.59
CA ILE A 50 -6.20 -12.39 3.58
C ILE A 50 -6.64 -12.01 5.00
N ASP A 51 -6.16 -10.88 5.48
CA ASP A 51 -6.58 -10.32 6.76
C ASP A 51 -8.01 -9.76 6.63
N LEU A 52 -8.96 -10.44 7.29
CA LEU A 52 -10.38 -10.08 7.22
C LEU A 52 -10.69 -8.76 7.92
N ASP A 53 -9.99 -8.42 8.99
CA ASP A 53 -10.24 -7.19 9.74
C ASP A 53 -9.69 -5.99 8.98
N ASP A 54 -8.51 -6.12 8.38
CA ASP A 54 -7.97 -5.13 7.46
C ASP A 54 -8.88 -4.95 6.23
N LEU A 55 -9.30 -6.03 5.59
CA LEU A 55 -10.21 -5.96 4.44
C LEU A 55 -11.55 -5.31 4.82
N ARG A 56 -12.13 -5.68 5.97
CA ARG A 56 -13.36 -5.08 6.50
C ARG A 56 -13.19 -3.57 6.72
N SER A 57 -12.08 -3.16 7.34
CA SER A 57 -11.76 -1.74 7.54
C SER A 57 -11.72 -0.98 6.22
N ARG A 58 -11.11 -1.56 5.17
CA ARG A 58 -11.02 -0.96 3.83
C ARG A 58 -12.34 -0.96 3.07
N MET A 59 -13.17 -1.99 3.19
CA MET A 59 -14.41 -2.11 2.43
C MET A 59 -15.57 -1.33 3.03
N VAL A 60 -15.77 -1.42 4.34
CA VAL A 60 -16.96 -0.89 5.04
C VAL A 60 -16.64 -0.12 6.32
N GLY A 61 -15.41 -0.19 6.81
CA GLY A 61 -14.96 0.49 8.02
C GLY A 61 -14.39 1.89 7.74
N LEU A 62 -13.56 2.40 8.67
CA LEU A 62 -13.03 3.75 8.64
C LEU A 62 -12.20 4.04 7.37
N ARG A 63 -11.40 3.07 6.93
CA ARG A 63 -10.57 3.21 5.72
C ARG A 63 -11.35 3.24 4.41
N SER A 64 -12.64 2.92 4.42
CA SER A 64 -13.51 3.05 3.24
C SER A 64 -13.74 4.51 2.85
N TRP A 65 -13.53 5.46 3.76
CA TRP A 65 -13.81 6.88 3.53
C TRP A 65 -12.84 7.56 2.56
N SER A 66 -11.59 7.09 2.49
CA SER A 66 -10.60 7.56 1.52
C SER A 66 -10.67 6.80 0.19
N ARG A 67 -11.63 5.88 0.04
CA ARG A 67 -11.75 5.00 -1.13
C ARG A 67 -13.04 5.26 -1.92
N ARG A 68 -12.95 4.97 -3.22
CA ARG A 68 -14.12 4.73 -4.07
C ARG A 68 -14.06 3.29 -4.51
N GLN A 69 -15.14 2.55 -4.30
CA GLN A 69 -15.14 1.11 -4.53
C GLN A 69 -16.52 0.58 -4.90
N VAL A 70 -16.54 -0.48 -5.67
CA VAL A 70 -17.75 -1.21 -6.03
C VAL A 70 -17.48 -2.70 -6.03
N VAL A 71 -18.51 -3.48 -5.68
CA VAL A 71 -18.60 -4.90 -5.98
C VAL A 71 -19.46 -5.09 -7.22
N ILE A 72 -19.13 -6.10 -8.00
CA ILE A 72 -19.89 -6.48 -9.20
C ILE A 72 -20.70 -7.73 -8.89
N VAL A 73 -21.98 -7.65 -9.14
CA VAL A 73 -22.95 -8.72 -8.86
C VAL A 73 -23.85 -8.96 -10.07
N PRO A 74 -24.49 -10.14 -10.19
CA PRO A 74 -25.56 -10.33 -11.15
C PRO A 74 -26.72 -9.35 -10.93
N THR A 75 -27.45 -9.01 -12.00
CA THR A 75 -28.64 -8.15 -11.91
C THR A 75 -29.90 -8.94 -11.63
N GLU A 76 -30.92 -8.25 -11.12
CA GLU A 76 -32.30 -8.66 -11.14
C GLU A 76 -32.89 -8.55 -12.55
N ALA A 77 -34.12 -9.02 -12.73
CA ALA A 77 -34.83 -8.96 -14.01
C ALA A 77 -35.06 -7.51 -14.53
N ASP A 78 -35.08 -6.55 -13.63
CA ASP A 78 -35.23 -5.12 -13.94
C ASP A 78 -33.89 -4.41 -14.20
N GLY A 79 -32.76 -5.13 -14.18
CA GLY A 79 -31.42 -4.59 -14.40
C GLY A 79 -30.76 -4.00 -13.15
N THR A 80 -31.40 -4.04 -11.98
CA THR A 80 -30.81 -3.58 -10.72
C THR A 80 -29.81 -4.60 -10.16
N ALA A 81 -28.83 -4.14 -9.37
CA ALA A 81 -27.88 -5.01 -8.71
C ALA A 81 -28.58 -5.87 -7.64
N ARG A 82 -28.38 -7.18 -7.69
CA ARG A 82 -28.87 -8.09 -6.64
C ARG A 82 -28.17 -7.82 -5.32
N ALA A 83 -28.95 -7.45 -4.31
CA ALA A 83 -28.41 -7.13 -2.99
C ALA A 83 -27.88 -8.36 -2.23
N ASP A 84 -28.48 -9.54 -2.50
CA ASP A 84 -28.17 -10.82 -1.84
C ASP A 84 -27.14 -11.68 -2.60
N ALA A 85 -26.75 -11.26 -3.83
CA ALA A 85 -25.80 -12.02 -4.62
C ALA A 85 -24.37 -11.79 -4.14
N ALA A 86 -23.60 -12.88 -4.06
CA ALA A 86 -22.17 -12.81 -3.81
C ALA A 86 -21.45 -12.03 -4.94
N PRO A 87 -20.48 -11.17 -4.60
CA PRO A 87 -19.64 -10.50 -5.59
C PRO A 87 -18.87 -11.49 -6.48
N ILE A 88 -18.84 -11.21 -7.78
CA ILE A 88 -17.97 -11.89 -8.75
C ILE A 88 -16.73 -11.08 -9.09
N ALA A 89 -16.71 -9.81 -8.70
CA ALA A 89 -15.53 -8.95 -8.78
C ALA A 89 -15.64 -7.82 -7.76
N TRP A 90 -14.50 -7.26 -7.41
CA TRP A 90 -14.37 -6.07 -6.59
C TRP A 90 -13.28 -5.17 -7.16
N ILE A 91 -13.50 -3.87 -7.06
CA ILE A 91 -12.51 -2.85 -7.37
C ILE A 91 -12.58 -1.72 -6.34
N ALA A 92 -11.42 -1.24 -5.93
CA ALA A 92 -11.27 -0.08 -5.05
C ALA A 92 -10.15 0.83 -5.54
N LEU A 93 -10.39 2.11 -5.48
CA LEU A 93 -9.40 3.16 -5.66
C LEU A 93 -9.23 3.93 -4.36
N GLU A 94 -8.01 4.03 -3.89
CA GLU A 94 -7.64 4.87 -2.76
C GLU A 94 -6.99 6.15 -3.26
N ASP A 95 -7.58 7.29 -2.88
CA ASP A 95 -6.98 8.61 -3.17
C ASP A 95 -5.81 8.84 -2.20
N ARG A 96 -4.59 8.81 -2.75
CA ARG A 96 -3.34 9.05 -2.00
C ARG A 96 -2.86 10.48 -2.21
N ALA A 97 -1.72 10.81 -1.58
CA ALA A 97 -1.11 12.13 -1.70
C ALA A 97 -0.96 12.60 -3.15
N ARG A 98 -1.28 13.85 -3.41
CA ARG A 98 -1.02 14.66 -4.61
C ARG A 98 -0.93 13.91 -5.95
N GLY A 99 -2.04 13.39 -6.46
CA GLY A 99 -2.07 12.80 -7.78
C GLY A 99 -1.58 11.35 -7.83
N ARG A 100 -1.63 10.63 -6.72
CA ARG A 100 -1.50 9.17 -6.64
C ARG A 100 -2.82 8.54 -6.30
N THR A 101 -3.14 7.45 -6.97
CA THR A 101 -4.37 6.68 -6.73
C THR A 101 -4.02 5.19 -6.78
N ASP A 102 -4.08 4.54 -5.63
CA ASP A 102 -3.81 3.11 -5.55
C ASP A 102 -5.05 2.34 -5.99
N LEU A 103 -4.87 1.43 -6.92
CA LEU A 103 -5.89 0.56 -7.50
C LEU A 103 -5.76 -0.85 -6.93
N GLN A 104 -6.86 -1.38 -6.43
CA GLN A 104 -6.98 -2.80 -6.09
C GLN A 104 -8.18 -3.39 -6.83
N SER A 105 -8.04 -4.60 -7.36
CA SER A 105 -9.19 -5.28 -7.98
C SER A 105 -8.95 -6.77 -8.07
N VAL A 106 -10.05 -7.53 -8.00
CA VAL A 106 -10.10 -8.96 -8.19
C VAL A 106 -11.33 -9.34 -9.00
N ILE A 107 -11.20 -10.37 -9.83
CA ILE A 107 -12.29 -10.93 -10.65
C ILE A 107 -12.27 -12.44 -10.42
N ALA A 108 -13.44 -13.04 -10.14
CA ALA A 108 -13.57 -14.47 -9.99
C ALA A 108 -12.99 -15.20 -11.22
N PRO A 109 -12.27 -16.32 -11.04
CA PRO A 109 -11.70 -17.06 -12.17
C PRO A 109 -12.73 -17.52 -13.19
N ASP A 110 -13.93 -17.84 -12.73
CA ASP A 110 -15.09 -18.32 -13.50
C ASP A 110 -16.09 -17.22 -13.87
N ALA A 111 -15.73 -15.94 -13.65
CA ALA A 111 -16.61 -14.82 -13.97
C ALA A 111 -16.97 -14.79 -15.47
N PRO A 112 -18.24 -14.55 -15.83
CA PRO A 112 -18.65 -14.43 -17.21
C PRO A 112 -17.97 -13.21 -17.85
N ALA A 113 -17.55 -13.34 -19.11
CA ALA A 113 -16.90 -12.29 -19.88
C ALA A 113 -15.73 -11.61 -19.16
N ARG A 114 -14.87 -12.38 -18.51
CA ARG A 114 -13.78 -11.93 -17.64
C ARG A 114 -12.91 -10.83 -18.27
N GLU A 115 -12.59 -10.94 -19.57
CA GLU A 115 -11.81 -9.91 -20.28
C GLU A 115 -12.59 -8.59 -20.41
N ALA A 116 -13.87 -8.66 -20.82
CA ALA A 116 -14.71 -7.47 -20.91
C ALA A 116 -14.97 -6.84 -19.55
N LEU A 117 -15.13 -7.66 -18.51
CA LEU A 117 -15.26 -7.19 -17.13
C LEU A 117 -13.96 -6.49 -16.67
N SER A 118 -12.80 -7.05 -16.97
CA SER A 118 -11.51 -6.40 -16.65
C SER A 118 -11.37 -5.04 -17.33
N ALA A 119 -11.72 -4.95 -18.62
CA ALA A 119 -11.71 -3.69 -19.36
C ALA A 119 -12.69 -2.67 -18.76
N ALA A 120 -13.88 -3.10 -18.38
CA ALA A 120 -14.88 -2.24 -17.72
C ALA A 120 -14.41 -1.73 -16.35
N LEU A 121 -13.75 -2.57 -15.56
CA LEU A 121 -13.16 -2.16 -14.27
C LEU A 121 -12.04 -1.12 -14.46
N ILE A 122 -11.18 -1.29 -15.46
CA ILE A 122 -10.13 -0.30 -15.75
C ILE A 122 -10.75 1.01 -16.25
N ALA A 123 -11.74 0.97 -17.12
CA ALA A 123 -12.45 2.17 -17.56
C ALA A 123 -13.11 2.91 -16.39
N TRP A 124 -13.72 2.17 -15.46
CA TRP A 124 -14.26 2.72 -14.22
C TRP A 124 -13.16 3.36 -13.36
N ALA A 125 -11.99 2.71 -13.24
CA ALA A 125 -10.85 3.25 -12.51
C ALA A 125 -10.35 4.57 -13.10
N VAL A 126 -10.31 4.69 -14.42
CA VAL A 126 -9.95 5.92 -15.14
C VAL A 126 -10.93 7.05 -14.84
N GLU A 127 -12.25 6.76 -14.86
CA GLU A 127 -13.27 7.76 -14.55
C GLU A 127 -13.15 8.27 -13.11
N VAL A 128 -13.03 7.36 -12.13
CA VAL A 128 -12.88 7.71 -10.72
C VAL A 128 -11.56 8.44 -10.47
N GLY A 129 -10.44 7.96 -11.04
CA GLY A 129 -9.14 8.61 -10.94
C GLY A 129 -9.17 10.05 -11.49
N GLY A 130 -9.79 10.26 -12.65
CA GLY A 130 -9.99 11.58 -13.21
C GLY A 130 -10.81 12.51 -12.30
N SER A 131 -11.78 11.97 -11.55
CA SER A 131 -12.52 12.74 -10.55
C SER A 131 -11.64 13.14 -9.35
N PHE A 132 -10.74 12.24 -8.90
CA PHE A 132 -9.77 12.57 -7.85
C PHE A 132 -8.79 13.66 -8.30
N ALA A 133 -8.24 13.55 -9.52
CA ALA A 133 -7.36 14.56 -10.08
C ALA A 133 -8.01 15.95 -10.09
N ARG A 134 -9.28 16.02 -10.52
CA ARG A 134 -10.05 17.26 -10.51
C ARG A 134 -10.29 17.79 -9.10
N HIS A 135 -10.72 16.93 -8.18
CA HIS A 135 -10.98 17.32 -6.79
C HIS A 135 -9.72 17.87 -6.10
N ARG A 136 -8.58 17.26 -6.40
CA ARG A 136 -7.26 17.67 -5.89
C ARG A 136 -6.69 18.91 -6.61
N GLY A 137 -7.23 19.29 -7.76
CA GLY A 137 -6.71 20.40 -8.57
C GLY A 137 -5.33 20.10 -9.14
N VAL A 138 -5.06 18.85 -9.50
CA VAL A 138 -3.80 18.43 -10.13
C VAL A 138 -4.01 18.14 -11.62
N ASP A 139 -2.94 18.23 -12.42
CA ASP A 139 -3.00 18.02 -13.87
C ASP A 139 -3.23 16.56 -14.27
N SER A 140 -2.90 15.63 -13.39
CA SER A 140 -3.19 14.21 -13.53
C SER A 140 -3.12 13.50 -12.19
N THR A 141 -3.77 12.34 -12.08
CA THR A 141 -3.47 11.35 -11.04
C THR A 141 -2.86 10.11 -11.68
N GLN A 142 -1.95 9.48 -10.97
CA GLN A 142 -1.34 8.23 -11.39
C GLN A 142 -2.08 7.06 -10.75
N LEU A 143 -2.83 6.30 -11.55
CA LEU A 143 -3.31 4.98 -11.12
C LEU A 143 -2.11 4.05 -10.98
N SER A 144 -2.03 3.36 -9.85
CA SER A 144 -0.95 2.42 -9.53
C SER A 144 -1.54 1.11 -9.03
N ILE A 145 -1.04 -0.01 -9.56
CA ILE A 145 -1.35 -1.35 -9.07
C ILE A 145 -0.10 -2.19 -9.08
N ASP A 146 0.13 -2.95 -8.01
CA ASP A 146 1.19 -3.92 -7.91
C ASP A 146 0.64 -5.32 -8.11
N ILE A 147 1.33 -6.13 -8.90
CA ILE A 147 0.98 -7.52 -9.16
C ILE A 147 2.24 -8.40 -9.07
N ASP A 148 2.08 -9.67 -8.74
CA ASP A 148 3.16 -10.65 -8.81
C ASP A 148 3.68 -10.78 -10.24
N VAL A 149 4.98 -10.92 -10.43
CA VAL A 149 5.59 -11.09 -11.77
C VAL A 149 5.16 -12.38 -12.46
N ARG A 150 4.65 -13.36 -11.71
CA ARG A 150 4.13 -14.63 -12.21
C ARG A 150 2.71 -14.52 -12.78
N ASP A 151 1.97 -13.46 -12.44
CA ASP A 151 0.59 -13.25 -12.92
C ASP A 151 0.59 -12.64 -14.33
N ALA A 152 0.90 -13.46 -15.32
CA ALA A 152 0.96 -13.06 -16.72
C ALA A 152 -0.40 -12.64 -17.28
N ASP A 153 -1.49 -13.28 -16.83
CA ASP A 153 -2.85 -12.96 -17.27
C ASP A 153 -3.27 -11.58 -16.80
N ARG A 154 -2.97 -11.26 -15.54
CA ARG A 154 -3.23 -9.93 -15.00
C ARG A 154 -2.39 -8.86 -15.68
N ALA A 155 -1.11 -9.14 -15.92
CA ALA A 155 -0.23 -8.24 -16.67
C ALA A 155 -0.77 -7.93 -18.07
N ALA A 156 -1.27 -8.95 -18.80
CA ALA A 156 -1.87 -8.76 -20.11
C ALA A 156 -3.15 -7.91 -20.05
N GLN A 157 -4.02 -8.11 -19.05
CA GLN A 157 -5.22 -7.30 -18.83
C GLN A 157 -4.90 -5.83 -18.54
N LEU A 158 -3.90 -5.56 -17.70
CA LEU A 158 -3.46 -4.20 -17.38
C LEU A 158 -2.88 -3.50 -18.62
N ALA A 159 -2.02 -4.20 -19.38
CA ALA A 159 -1.48 -3.67 -20.63
C ALA A 159 -2.57 -3.36 -21.65
N ALA A 160 -3.57 -4.24 -21.82
CA ALA A 160 -4.72 -4.01 -22.69
C ALA A 160 -5.56 -2.81 -22.23
N GLY A 161 -5.59 -2.52 -20.94
CA GLY A 161 -6.22 -1.35 -20.34
C GLY A 161 -5.40 -0.06 -20.40
N GLY A 162 -4.21 -0.10 -21.01
CA GLY A 162 -3.34 1.07 -21.20
C GLY A 162 -2.39 1.35 -20.05
N LEU A 163 -2.32 0.48 -19.04
CA LEU A 163 -1.31 0.63 -17.99
C LEU A 163 0.05 0.14 -18.51
N GLU A 164 1.11 0.77 -18.04
CA GLU A 164 2.49 0.42 -18.39
C GLU A 164 3.23 -0.11 -17.17
N LYS A 165 4.02 -1.17 -17.35
CA LYS A 165 4.94 -1.64 -16.32
C LYS A 165 6.06 -0.63 -16.12
N VAL A 166 6.25 -0.17 -14.89
CA VAL A 166 7.23 0.88 -14.57
C VAL A 166 8.34 0.44 -13.65
N ARG A 167 8.07 -0.54 -12.74
CA ARG A 167 9.05 -0.99 -11.73
C ARG A 167 8.90 -2.46 -11.44
N THR A 168 10.00 -3.01 -10.89
CA THR A 168 10.02 -4.33 -10.26
C THR A 168 10.48 -4.16 -8.82
N TRP A 169 9.74 -4.76 -7.89
CA TRP A 169 10.07 -4.77 -6.47
C TRP A 169 10.58 -6.15 -6.07
N LEU A 170 11.57 -6.16 -5.21
CA LEU A 170 12.08 -7.37 -4.58
C LEU A 170 11.54 -7.42 -3.16
N HIS A 171 10.71 -8.40 -2.86
CA HIS A 171 10.41 -8.76 -1.49
C HIS A 171 11.57 -9.57 -0.96
N MET A 172 12.17 -9.08 0.12
CA MET A 172 13.35 -9.71 0.68
C MET A 172 13.10 -10.07 2.13
N ARG A 173 13.50 -11.30 2.48
CA ARG A 173 13.38 -11.86 3.83
C ARG A 173 14.75 -12.22 4.38
N ARG A 174 14.89 -12.01 5.68
CA ARG A 174 16.06 -12.41 6.45
C ARG A 174 15.60 -13.10 7.74
N GLY A 175 16.10 -14.33 8.00
CA GLY A 175 15.89 -14.99 9.29
C GLY A 175 16.57 -14.21 10.42
N VAL A 176 16.01 -14.32 11.61
CA VAL A 176 16.52 -13.69 12.85
C VAL A 176 16.98 -14.74 13.83
N LEU A 177 18.14 -14.54 14.40
CA LEU A 177 18.71 -15.41 15.42
C LEU A 177 18.61 -14.78 16.80
N ALA A 178 18.20 -15.51 17.82
CA ALA A 178 18.00 -14.97 19.17
C ALA A 178 19.25 -14.25 19.74
N GLN A 179 20.45 -14.74 19.39
CA GLN A 179 21.71 -14.10 19.81
C GLN A 179 21.94 -12.72 19.21
N GLU A 180 21.25 -12.36 18.13
CA GLU A 180 21.37 -11.06 17.47
C GLU A 180 20.77 -9.91 18.32
N ALA A 181 20.02 -10.25 19.36
CA ALA A 181 19.54 -9.29 20.34
C ALA A 181 20.67 -8.41 20.91
N ASP A 182 21.86 -9.01 21.12
CA ASP A 182 22.97 -8.33 21.79
C ASP A 182 24.31 -8.46 21.07
N SER A 183 24.39 -9.26 19.98
CA SER A 183 25.67 -9.57 19.29
C SER A 183 25.95 -8.69 18.08
N LEU A 184 24.98 -7.91 17.62
CA LEU A 184 25.15 -7.08 16.43
C LEU A 184 26.12 -5.90 16.70
N PRO A 185 26.96 -5.54 15.71
CA PRO A 185 27.85 -4.37 15.86
C PRO A 185 27.04 -3.09 16.12
N GLY A 186 27.46 -2.29 17.08
CA GLY A 186 26.89 -0.97 17.35
C GLY A 186 27.05 0.02 16.19
N PRO A 187 26.40 1.19 16.27
CA PRO A 187 26.59 2.29 15.34
C PRO A 187 28.05 2.74 15.28
N ARG A 188 28.44 3.34 14.16
CA ARG A 188 29.75 3.99 14.03
C ARG A 188 29.88 5.20 14.99
N PRO A 189 31.10 5.60 15.40
CA PRO A 189 31.28 6.85 16.13
C PRO A 189 30.59 8.03 15.40
N GLY A 190 29.95 8.91 16.16
CA GLY A 190 29.17 10.02 15.62
C GLY A 190 27.78 9.64 15.07
N VAL A 191 27.36 8.37 15.20
CA VAL A 191 26.00 7.92 14.84
C VAL A 191 25.36 7.28 16.07
N ARG A 192 24.11 7.60 16.33
CA ARG A 192 23.29 6.90 17.32
C ARG A 192 21.91 6.58 16.74
N VAL A 193 21.29 5.52 17.26
CA VAL A 193 19.92 5.12 16.90
C VAL A 193 19.13 5.01 18.19
N ARG A 194 17.94 5.55 18.17
CA ARG A 194 16.97 5.45 19.26
C ARG A 194 15.56 5.17 18.72
N PRO A 195 14.71 4.48 19.49
CA PRO A 195 13.28 4.46 19.16
C PRO A 195 12.67 5.87 19.25
N VAL A 196 11.52 6.07 18.66
CA VAL A 196 10.71 7.27 18.91
C VAL A 196 10.27 7.31 20.38
N HIS A 197 10.21 8.51 20.95
CA HIS A 197 9.74 8.65 22.32
C HIS A 197 8.23 8.52 22.39
N LEU A 198 7.75 7.76 23.36
CA LEU A 198 6.32 7.59 23.61
C LEU A 198 5.93 8.34 24.89
N HIS A 199 4.73 8.91 24.86
CA HIS A 199 4.04 9.39 26.06
C HIS A 199 3.54 8.20 26.89
N PRO A 200 3.22 8.40 28.19
CA PRO A 200 2.63 7.34 29.01
C PRO A 200 1.33 6.74 28.45
N SER A 201 0.66 7.44 27.53
CA SER A 201 -0.52 6.96 26.80
C SER A 201 -0.21 6.00 25.66
N GLY A 202 1.08 5.73 25.37
CA GLY A 202 1.52 4.93 24.21
C GLY A 202 1.60 5.72 22.90
N LEU A 203 1.14 6.97 22.85
CA LEU A 203 1.25 7.81 21.66
C LEU A 203 2.68 8.37 21.48
N PRO A 204 3.17 8.50 20.25
CA PRO A 204 4.49 9.04 20.00
C PRO A 204 4.55 10.55 20.25
N VAL A 205 5.73 11.03 20.60
CA VAL A 205 6.02 12.46 20.67
C VAL A 205 5.94 13.06 19.27
N ALA A 206 5.10 14.07 19.08
CA ALA A 206 4.81 14.66 17.79
C ALA A 206 6.06 15.16 17.04
N GLN A 207 7.09 15.62 17.76
CA GLN A 207 8.36 16.04 17.16
C GLN A 207 9.09 14.86 16.52
N ASP A 208 9.08 13.67 17.15
CA ASP A 208 9.72 12.47 16.61
C ASP A 208 8.99 12.00 15.34
N VAL A 209 7.65 12.00 15.35
CA VAL A 209 6.83 11.67 14.16
C VAL A 209 7.16 12.62 12.99
N ARG A 210 7.25 13.93 13.26
CA ARG A 210 7.66 14.91 12.23
C ARG A 210 9.09 14.67 11.74
N SER A 211 10.01 14.28 12.63
CA SER A 211 11.39 14.00 12.24
C SER A 211 11.46 12.77 11.34
N VAL A 212 10.73 11.69 11.67
CA VAL A 212 10.65 10.50 10.80
C VAL A 212 10.06 10.87 9.45
N HIS A 213 8.89 11.50 9.41
CA HIS A 213 8.26 11.95 8.17
C HIS A 213 9.23 12.78 7.31
N ARG A 214 9.88 13.78 7.90
CA ARG A 214 10.83 14.63 7.17
C ARG A 214 12.01 13.84 6.62
N MET A 215 12.58 12.91 7.39
CA MET A 215 13.71 12.09 6.95
C MET A 215 13.30 11.18 5.78
N LEU A 216 12.11 10.62 5.81
CA LEU A 216 11.57 9.81 4.71
C LEU A 216 11.36 10.69 3.46
N GLU A 217 10.66 11.81 3.58
CA GLU A 217 10.40 12.73 2.46
C GLU A 217 11.70 13.24 1.80
N GLU A 218 12.70 13.63 2.60
CA GLU A 218 13.97 14.13 2.07
C GLU A 218 14.83 13.00 1.47
N SER A 219 14.73 11.76 1.98
CA SER A 219 15.47 10.62 1.45
C SER A 219 14.91 10.10 0.12
N PHE A 220 13.59 10.20 -0.07
CA PHE A 220 12.91 9.80 -1.30
C PHE A 220 12.73 10.95 -2.31
N ALA A 221 13.27 12.15 -2.03
CA ALA A 221 13.19 13.30 -2.93
C ALA A 221 13.76 13.03 -4.32
N ASP A 222 14.77 12.15 -4.41
CA ASP A 222 15.43 11.73 -5.65
C ASP A 222 14.82 10.44 -6.24
N HIS A 223 13.73 9.90 -5.62
CA HIS A 223 13.07 8.71 -6.10
C HIS A 223 12.26 9.02 -7.37
N PHE A 224 12.09 8.03 -8.26
CA PHE A 224 11.38 8.19 -9.53
C PHE A 224 9.93 8.66 -9.39
N SER A 225 9.26 8.28 -8.31
CA SER A 225 7.96 8.84 -7.96
C SER A 225 8.19 10.13 -7.17
N SER A 226 8.02 11.27 -7.82
CA SER A 226 8.19 12.61 -7.25
C SER A 226 7.11 12.99 -6.22
N TYR A 227 6.43 11.98 -5.66
CA TYR A 227 5.38 12.14 -4.68
C TYR A 227 5.94 12.57 -3.35
N ARG A 228 5.45 13.71 -2.87
CA ARG A 228 5.70 14.18 -1.52
C ARG A 228 4.39 14.22 -0.75
N GLU A 229 4.24 13.27 0.14
CA GLU A 229 3.15 13.28 1.10
C GLU A 229 3.37 14.44 2.08
N SER A 230 2.40 15.33 2.23
CA SER A 230 2.46 16.36 3.27
C SER A 230 2.34 15.72 4.66
N PHE A 231 2.83 16.40 5.69
CA PHE A 231 2.68 15.88 7.06
C PHE A 231 1.21 15.70 7.47
N ALA A 232 0.29 16.50 6.90
CA ALA A 232 -1.14 16.35 7.14
C ALA A 232 -1.68 15.05 6.54
N GLU A 233 -1.32 14.73 5.29
CA GLU A 233 -1.71 13.49 4.61
C GLU A 233 -1.10 12.27 5.31
N PHE A 234 0.17 12.35 5.69
CA PHE A 234 0.84 11.31 6.49
C PHE A 234 0.11 11.06 7.81
N SER A 235 -0.24 12.12 8.53
CA SER A 235 -0.97 12.00 9.80
C SER A 235 -2.38 11.45 9.62
N GLN A 236 -3.07 11.84 8.54
CA GLN A 236 -4.40 11.30 8.20
C GLN A 236 -4.33 9.79 7.96
N ARG A 237 -3.37 9.32 7.18
CA ARG A 237 -3.17 7.90 6.91
C ARG A 237 -2.93 7.10 8.20
N LEU A 238 -2.14 7.64 9.13
CA LEU A 238 -1.91 7.01 10.43
C LEU A 238 -3.18 6.93 11.29
N VAL A 239 -4.07 7.92 11.19
CA VAL A 239 -5.36 7.91 11.90
C VAL A 239 -6.33 6.91 11.27
N GLU A 240 -6.30 6.74 9.96
CA GLU A 240 -7.15 5.78 9.26
C GLU A 240 -6.74 4.32 9.53
N SER A 241 -5.48 4.08 9.90
CA SER A 241 -4.94 2.75 10.21
C SER A 241 -4.23 2.76 11.58
N PRO A 242 -4.94 3.07 12.69
CA PRO A 242 -4.31 3.22 14.00
C PRO A 242 -3.70 1.90 14.53
N GLU A 243 -4.22 0.76 14.11
CA GLU A 243 -3.75 -0.58 14.51
C GLU A 243 -2.46 -0.97 13.80
N GLU A 244 -2.17 -0.37 12.64
CA GLU A 244 -0.92 -0.59 11.90
C GLU A 244 0.25 0.24 12.44
N ALA A 245 -0.04 1.26 13.24
CA ALA A 245 0.98 2.15 13.78
C ALA A 245 1.64 1.56 15.04
N ASP A 246 2.52 0.58 14.85
CA ASP A 246 3.35 0.01 15.91
C ASP A 246 4.51 0.97 16.23
N TRP A 247 4.20 2.02 17.01
CA TRP A 247 5.14 3.09 17.35
C TRP A 247 6.43 2.61 18.02
N GLU A 248 6.39 1.45 18.67
CA GLU A 248 7.56 0.85 19.30
C GLU A 248 8.57 0.31 18.26
N LEU A 249 8.12 0.15 17.00
CA LEU A 249 8.94 -0.29 15.88
C LEU A 249 9.38 0.87 14.96
N TRP A 250 9.42 2.08 15.51
CA TRP A 250 9.89 3.26 14.79
C TRP A 250 11.19 3.77 15.41
N TRP A 251 12.19 4.04 14.55
CA TRP A 251 13.51 4.50 14.99
C TRP A 251 13.94 5.76 14.26
N ILE A 252 14.70 6.58 14.99
CA ILE A 252 15.40 7.74 14.45
C ILE A 252 16.90 7.49 14.61
N ALA A 253 17.65 7.66 13.50
CA ALA A 253 19.10 7.79 13.56
C ALA A 253 19.48 9.27 13.63
N GLU A 254 20.45 9.58 14.44
CA GLU A 254 20.99 10.92 14.61
C GLU A 254 22.50 10.90 14.39
N ILE A 255 23.03 12.00 13.86
CA ILE A 255 24.45 12.16 13.60
C ILE A 255 25.00 13.40 14.31
N ASP A 256 26.18 13.25 14.90
CA ASP A 256 27.01 14.35 15.39
C ASP A 256 28.15 14.56 14.39
N HIS A 257 27.95 15.51 13.48
CA HIS A 257 28.87 15.76 12.36
C HIS A 257 30.19 16.35 12.79
N ASP A 258 30.13 17.26 13.76
CA ASP A 258 31.28 18.10 14.15
C ASP A 258 31.93 17.60 15.44
N GLY A 259 31.35 16.61 16.08
CA GLY A 259 31.83 16.07 17.36
C GLY A 259 31.65 17.04 18.55
N ASP A 260 30.75 18.02 18.40
CA ASP A 260 30.46 19.05 19.40
C ASP A 260 29.26 18.65 20.33
N GLY A 261 28.69 17.49 20.12
CA GLY A 261 27.54 16.98 20.83
C GLY A 261 26.18 17.46 20.30
N ALA A 262 26.14 18.15 19.17
CA ALA A 262 24.92 18.55 18.47
C ALA A 262 24.37 17.42 17.59
N TRP A 263 23.44 16.67 18.12
CA TRP A 263 22.81 15.54 17.42
C TRP A 263 21.69 15.99 16.51
N LEU A 264 21.80 15.71 15.22
CA LEU A 264 20.81 16.06 14.22
C LEU A 264 20.17 14.80 13.62
N PRO A 265 18.85 14.79 13.35
CA PRO A 265 18.21 13.69 12.64
C PRO A 265 18.89 13.40 11.29
N ALA A 266 19.20 12.15 11.05
CA ALA A 266 19.99 11.68 9.90
C ALA A 266 19.29 10.58 9.10
N GLY A 267 18.30 9.93 9.70
CA GLY A 267 17.50 8.89 9.06
C GLY A 267 16.32 8.46 9.93
N GLY A 268 15.37 7.78 9.32
CA GLY A 268 14.22 7.18 9.97
C GLY A 268 13.97 5.77 9.45
N LEU A 269 13.47 4.91 10.32
CA LEU A 269 12.98 3.59 10.00
C LEU A 269 11.61 3.43 10.64
N VAL A 270 10.64 2.98 9.84
CA VAL A 270 9.28 2.63 10.22
C VAL A 270 9.10 1.15 9.94
N ALA A 271 8.61 0.42 10.92
CA ALA A 271 8.31 -0.98 10.76
C ALA A 271 6.96 -1.34 11.41
N SER A 272 6.42 -2.47 10.99
CA SER A 272 5.18 -3.06 11.48
C SER A 272 5.37 -4.53 11.83
N THR A 273 4.43 -5.08 12.59
CA THR A 273 4.39 -6.50 12.92
C THR A 273 3.75 -7.29 11.78
N ARG A 274 4.38 -8.40 11.38
CA ARG A 274 3.77 -9.41 10.51
C ARG A 274 3.28 -10.57 11.37
N PRO A 275 1.97 -10.81 11.45
CA PRO A 275 1.43 -11.93 12.22
C PRO A 275 1.92 -13.28 11.71
N ALA A 276 2.06 -14.23 12.62
CA ALA A 276 2.31 -15.62 12.23
C ALA A 276 1.12 -16.18 11.45
N HIS A 277 1.41 -17.02 10.43
CA HIS A 277 0.38 -17.65 9.60
C HIS A 277 0.80 -19.05 9.18
N GLU A 278 -0.17 -19.85 8.74
CA GLU A 278 0.08 -21.19 8.18
C GLU A 278 0.21 -21.08 6.65
N THR A 279 1.10 -21.87 6.09
CA THR A 279 1.28 -22.04 4.64
C THR A 279 1.17 -23.51 4.26
N GLY A 280 1.15 -23.83 2.97
CA GLY A 280 1.23 -25.20 2.49
C GLY A 280 2.49 -25.96 2.93
N HIS A 281 3.55 -25.26 3.27
CA HIS A 281 4.86 -25.80 3.67
C HIS A 281 5.12 -25.75 5.19
N GLY A 282 4.16 -25.25 5.99
CA GLY A 282 4.25 -25.15 7.43
C GLY A 282 3.98 -23.76 7.96
N ARG A 283 4.22 -23.56 9.25
CA ARG A 283 3.98 -22.28 9.92
C ARG A 283 5.13 -21.32 9.66
N VAL A 284 4.78 -20.10 9.24
CA VAL A 284 5.64 -18.92 9.28
C VAL A 284 5.39 -18.21 10.59
N GLY A 285 6.41 -17.99 11.41
CA GLY A 285 6.28 -17.31 12.69
C GLY A 285 6.08 -15.81 12.55
N GLU A 286 5.93 -15.12 13.68
CA GLU A 286 5.79 -13.66 13.69
C GLU A 286 7.06 -12.99 13.16
N GLY A 287 6.91 -11.97 12.34
CA GLY A 287 7.99 -11.20 11.72
C GLY A 287 7.90 -9.70 11.96
N THR A 288 8.96 -8.99 11.55
CA THR A 288 8.98 -7.53 11.44
C THR A 288 9.04 -7.16 9.96
N TYR A 289 8.15 -6.27 9.51
CA TYR A 289 8.20 -5.72 8.17
C TYR A 289 8.73 -4.28 8.22
N LEU A 290 9.74 -3.99 7.41
CA LEU A 290 10.30 -2.66 7.30
C LEU A 290 9.53 -1.88 6.23
N ASP A 291 8.57 -1.06 6.66
CA ASP A 291 7.71 -0.28 5.77
C ASP A 291 8.49 0.82 5.05
N TYR A 292 9.36 1.52 5.79
CA TYR A 292 10.16 2.61 5.27
C TYR A 292 11.53 2.67 5.92
N LEU A 293 12.55 2.87 5.11
CA LEU A 293 13.90 3.20 5.55
C LEU A 293 14.41 4.39 4.75
N GLY A 294 14.67 5.52 5.42
CA GLY A 294 15.20 6.71 4.79
C GLY A 294 16.47 7.22 5.47
N VAL A 295 17.45 7.62 4.67
CA VAL A 295 18.70 8.26 5.15
C VAL A 295 18.90 9.57 4.41
N HIS A 296 18.96 10.65 5.18
CA HIS A 296 19.22 11.97 4.63
C HIS A 296 20.52 11.99 3.80
N ARG A 297 20.48 12.68 2.66
CA ARG A 297 21.63 12.70 1.72
C ARG A 297 22.96 13.13 2.35
N SER A 298 22.95 14.09 3.29
CA SER A 298 24.16 14.54 3.98
C SER A 298 24.75 13.50 4.95
N ALA A 299 23.97 12.49 5.35
CA ALA A 299 24.37 11.43 6.27
C ALA A 299 24.71 10.11 5.55
N ARG A 300 24.63 10.09 4.21
CA ARG A 300 25.04 8.93 3.41
C ARG A 300 26.54 8.66 3.60
N GLY A 301 26.92 7.36 3.59
CA GLY A 301 28.32 6.95 3.81
C GLY A 301 28.74 6.83 5.30
N HIS A 302 27.99 7.38 6.25
CA HIS A 302 28.30 7.32 7.68
C HIS A 302 27.78 6.04 8.39
N GLY A 303 27.14 5.12 7.66
CA GLY A 303 26.66 3.85 8.21
C GLY A 303 25.30 3.92 8.87
N VAL A 304 24.55 5.01 8.68
CA VAL A 304 23.22 5.26 9.26
C VAL A 304 22.21 4.16 8.90
N ALA A 305 22.11 3.77 7.61
CA ALA A 305 21.19 2.71 7.19
C ALA A 305 21.50 1.38 7.90
N LYS A 306 22.77 0.98 7.97
CA LYS A 306 23.17 -0.25 8.68
C LYS A 306 22.88 -0.19 10.17
N ALA A 307 23.00 0.98 10.78
CA ALA A 307 22.69 1.17 12.19
C ALA A 307 21.19 1.00 12.45
N LEU A 308 20.32 1.62 11.63
CA LEU A 308 18.87 1.45 11.69
C LEU A 308 18.44 -0.01 11.49
N LEU A 309 18.96 -0.66 10.44
CA LEU A 309 18.67 -2.06 10.16
C LEU A 309 19.06 -2.99 11.31
N ARG A 310 20.24 -2.77 11.91
CA ARG A 310 20.69 -3.55 13.06
C ARG A 310 19.82 -3.33 14.29
N ALA A 311 19.33 -2.11 14.50
CA ALA A 311 18.40 -1.82 15.59
C ALA A 311 17.08 -2.60 15.42
N ALA A 312 16.53 -2.63 14.19
CA ALA A 312 15.32 -3.40 13.90
C ALA A 312 15.53 -4.91 14.03
N ILE A 313 16.68 -5.45 13.55
CA ILE A 313 17.00 -6.89 13.70
C ILE A 313 17.17 -7.25 15.18
N ALA A 314 17.89 -6.45 15.95
CA ALA A 314 18.07 -6.70 17.38
C ALA A 314 16.76 -6.63 18.15
N ASP A 315 15.85 -5.73 17.77
CA ASP A 315 14.52 -5.66 18.36
C ASP A 315 13.67 -6.88 18.00
N ALA A 316 13.67 -7.31 16.73
CA ALA A 316 13.01 -8.53 16.29
C ALA A 316 13.52 -9.75 17.07
N ALA A 317 14.85 -9.86 17.28
CA ALA A 317 15.46 -10.92 18.08
C ALA A 317 15.00 -10.89 19.54
N ARG A 318 14.94 -9.70 20.18
CA ARG A 318 14.44 -9.55 21.56
C ARG A 318 12.98 -9.93 21.72
N ARG A 319 12.17 -9.68 20.68
CA ARG A 319 10.74 -10.06 20.64
C ARG A 319 10.52 -11.51 20.26
N GLY A 320 11.58 -12.27 19.90
CA GLY A 320 11.48 -13.66 19.48
C GLY A 320 10.85 -13.86 18.10
N ARG A 321 10.96 -12.85 17.23
CA ARG A 321 10.45 -12.91 15.86
C ARG A 321 11.35 -13.76 14.97
N ASP A 322 10.74 -14.47 14.01
CA ASP A 322 11.45 -15.40 13.16
C ASP A 322 12.22 -14.73 12.02
N HIS A 323 11.72 -13.58 11.54
CA HIS A 323 12.27 -12.93 10.36
C HIS A 323 12.05 -11.41 10.35
N VAL A 324 12.81 -10.75 9.47
CA VAL A 324 12.61 -9.35 9.08
C VAL A 324 12.46 -9.28 7.57
N ASP A 325 11.36 -8.69 7.11
CA ASP A 325 11.00 -8.55 5.71
C ASP A 325 11.07 -7.07 5.27
N LEU A 326 11.24 -6.86 3.98
CA LEU A 326 11.17 -5.54 3.33
C LEU A 326 10.90 -5.67 1.83
N GLU A 327 10.51 -4.57 1.24
CA GLU A 327 10.52 -4.38 -0.21
C GLU A 327 11.59 -3.37 -0.64
N VAL A 328 12.19 -3.63 -1.81
CA VAL A 328 13.16 -2.71 -2.42
C VAL A 328 13.00 -2.67 -3.94
N ASP A 329 13.11 -1.47 -4.50
CA ASP A 329 13.13 -1.26 -5.95
C ASP A 329 14.35 -1.95 -6.59
N ALA A 330 14.11 -2.93 -7.46
CA ALA A 330 15.14 -3.65 -8.19
C ALA A 330 15.94 -2.74 -9.13
N ASP A 331 15.33 -1.66 -9.58
CA ASP A 331 15.90 -0.69 -10.52
C ASP A 331 16.45 0.56 -9.82
N SER A 332 16.59 0.50 -8.47
CA SER A 332 17.07 1.63 -7.68
C SER A 332 18.51 2.05 -8.08
N PRO A 333 18.73 3.33 -8.41
CA PRO A 333 20.06 3.82 -8.76
C PRO A 333 21.06 3.73 -7.60
N THR A 334 20.58 3.52 -6.37
CA THR A 334 21.44 3.39 -5.19
C THR A 334 21.88 1.95 -4.92
N SER A 335 21.39 0.97 -5.70
CA SER A 335 21.63 -0.47 -5.48
C SER A 335 21.36 -0.87 -4.02
N ALA A 336 20.22 -0.43 -3.49
CA ALA A 336 19.87 -0.64 -2.09
C ALA A 336 19.74 -2.14 -1.75
N ASP A 337 19.34 -2.97 -2.72
CA ASP A 337 19.29 -4.43 -2.59
C ASP A 337 20.66 -5.04 -2.24
N GLY A 338 21.74 -4.46 -2.76
CA GLY A 338 23.12 -4.88 -2.41
C GLY A 338 23.44 -4.65 -0.92
N LEU A 339 22.92 -3.57 -0.33
CA LEU A 339 23.04 -3.34 1.12
C LEU A 339 22.34 -4.45 1.89
N TYR A 340 21.08 -4.76 1.55
CA TYR A 340 20.28 -5.78 2.22
C TYR A 340 20.90 -7.16 2.08
N ARG A 341 21.32 -7.55 0.85
CA ARG A 341 22.04 -8.82 0.63
C ARG A 341 23.32 -8.94 1.47
N SER A 342 24.07 -7.82 1.62
CA SER A 342 25.28 -7.80 2.46
C SER A 342 25.02 -8.01 3.95
N MET A 343 23.75 -7.93 4.35
CA MET A 343 23.28 -8.12 5.73
C MET A 343 22.43 -9.39 5.90
N GLY A 344 22.34 -10.24 4.87
CA GLY A 344 21.71 -11.57 4.93
C GLY A 344 20.25 -11.63 4.46
N TRP A 345 19.74 -10.58 3.82
CA TRP A 345 18.44 -10.67 3.15
C TRP A 345 18.53 -11.40 1.83
N GLU A 346 17.54 -12.24 1.54
CA GLU A 346 17.36 -12.95 0.29
C GLU A 346 16.04 -12.57 -0.34
N THR A 347 15.98 -12.58 -1.68
CA THR A 347 14.73 -12.30 -2.41
C THR A 347 13.84 -13.54 -2.34
N CYS A 348 12.65 -13.41 -1.77
CA CYS A 348 11.64 -14.48 -1.69
C CYS A 348 10.55 -14.32 -2.75
N GLU A 349 10.17 -13.08 -3.10
CA GLU A 349 9.10 -12.78 -4.05
C GLU A 349 9.45 -11.55 -4.89
N ARG A 350 8.75 -11.38 -6.01
CA ARG A 350 8.88 -10.20 -6.87
C ARG A 350 7.52 -9.73 -7.30
N THR A 351 7.30 -8.42 -7.19
CA THR A 351 6.12 -7.75 -7.76
C THR A 351 6.54 -6.76 -8.81
N GLN A 352 5.57 -6.30 -9.59
CA GLN A 352 5.76 -5.27 -10.59
C GLN A 352 4.66 -4.23 -10.49
N SER A 353 5.06 -2.96 -10.49
CA SER A 353 4.13 -1.83 -10.52
C SER A 353 3.72 -1.50 -11.93
N TRP A 354 2.43 -1.30 -12.11
CA TRP A 354 1.80 -0.84 -13.35
C TRP A 354 1.13 0.49 -13.13
N HIS A 355 1.39 1.45 -14.00
CA HIS A 355 0.89 2.82 -13.87
C HIS A 355 0.12 3.28 -15.11
N LEU A 356 -0.82 4.21 -14.88
CA LEU A 356 -1.51 4.96 -15.90
C LEU A 356 -1.76 6.38 -15.38
N ASP A 357 -1.26 7.38 -16.10
CA ASP A 357 -1.56 8.78 -15.78
C ASP A 357 -2.94 9.17 -16.35
N VAL A 358 -3.81 9.62 -15.46
CA VAL A 358 -5.20 9.96 -15.77
C VAL A 358 -5.41 11.47 -15.57
N PRO A 359 -5.74 12.22 -16.65
CA PRO A 359 -6.04 13.64 -16.53
C PRO A 359 -7.38 13.87 -15.79
N PRO A 360 -7.62 15.10 -15.29
CA PRO A 360 -8.90 15.47 -14.69
C PRO A 360 -10.05 15.25 -15.69
N HIS A 361 -11.06 14.52 -15.27
CA HIS A 361 -12.24 14.27 -16.08
C HIS A 361 -13.44 15.02 -15.47
N PRO A 362 -14.29 15.72 -16.26
CA PRO A 362 -15.55 16.22 -15.75
C PRO A 362 -16.42 15.03 -15.34
N SER A 363 -16.73 14.94 -14.03
CA SER A 363 -17.62 13.89 -13.54
C SER A 363 -19.01 14.09 -14.15
N ARG A 364 -19.54 13.09 -14.81
CA ARG A 364 -20.96 13.05 -15.20
C ARG A 364 -21.92 13.11 -14.00
N LEU A 365 -21.36 12.94 -12.79
CA LEU A 365 -22.10 12.94 -11.52
C LEU A 365 -22.45 14.35 -11.01
N LEU A 366 -21.98 15.44 -11.65
CA LEU A 366 -22.19 16.82 -11.21
C LEU A 366 -22.99 17.68 -12.20
N GLU A 367 -23.54 17.12 -13.26
CA GLU A 367 -24.57 17.84 -14.00
C GLU A 367 -25.89 17.64 -13.23
N PRO A 368 -26.47 18.70 -12.63
CA PRO A 368 -27.85 18.64 -12.16
C PRO A 368 -28.69 18.28 -13.39
N GLU A 369 -29.55 17.28 -13.26
CA GLU A 369 -30.63 17.09 -14.25
C GLU A 369 -31.24 18.47 -14.44
N THR A 370 -31.04 19.07 -15.58
CA THR A 370 -31.78 20.25 -15.97
C THR A 370 -33.25 19.81 -16.03
N GLU A 371 -33.99 20.16 -14.98
CA GLU A 371 -35.44 20.11 -15.07
C GLU A 371 -35.82 20.82 -16.37
N ASP A 372 -36.37 20.07 -17.30
CA ASP A 372 -36.97 20.59 -18.52
C ASP A 372 -38.00 21.67 -18.11
N GLU A 373 -37.61 22.93 -18.20
CA GLU A 373 -38.53 24.07 -18.23
C GLU A 373 -39.33 24.01 -19.53
N ASN A 374 -40.28 23.09 -19.63
CA ASN A 374 -41.36 23.13 -20.60
C ASN A 374 -42.53 22.32 -20.08
N ALA A 375 -43.35 22.94 -19.25
CA ALA A 375 -44.75 22.62 -19.10
C ALA A 375 -45.53 23.94 -18.83
#